data_94722fe616de292261bc946cb0689f2f
#
_entry.id   94722fe616de292261bc946cb0689f2f
#
_cell.length_a   1.000
_cell.length_b   1.000
_cell.length_c   1.000
_cell.angle_alpha   90.00
_cell.angle_beta   90.00
_cell.angle_gamma   90.00
#
_symmetry.space_group_name_H-M   'P 1'
#
loop_
_entity.id
_entity.type
_entity.pdbx_description
1 polymer ?
#
loop_
_entity_poly.entity_id
_entity_poly.type
_entity_poly.pdbx_seq_one_letter_code
_entity_poly.pdbx_strand_id
1 'polypeptide(L)'
;MFLLGDKAYKAKKPVTTDFLDFSTPARRQHACDREVALNSRLSPNSYLGVAHFTSPHGVPSEPVIVMRRYADGTRLASMVKNGQPVHAQLRAIAEALARFHADATRGRAIDAQASAGAIAARWQENLEELQRYPDTVISRRAVREVQRLAAQFIAGRAPLFAQRITERRIVDGHADLLADDIFCTPEGLAILDCLEFDDNLRYVDTIDDAAFLAMDIQFLGREDLANLFLDEYSRRASNPAPIALKNFYIAYRAVVRAKVDCVRVAQGHEEAAADARRHIDIALKHLRAGTVQLIIVGGGPGTGKTTLSRALAEQLGAQVISTDDVRRELQRAGVIAGTGGVLGAGLYTPENICTVYDEVVRRAYLLLSSGTSVILDGTWRGARQRERARELADQTSSPIVELTCSVPIEKASARIQSRRVTTSDATPQIAAELAEHADGPTDGHLIDTSRSLADSVEEAEQICRSHNADN
;
A
#
# COMPACT_ATOMS: atom_id res chain seq x y z
N MET A 1 32.37 -11.83 -8.61
CA MET A 1 32.26 -12.96 -7.64
C MET A 1 33.02 -14.13 -8.22
N PHE A 2 33.79 -14.86 -7.40
CA PHE A 2 34.56 -16.06 -7.78
C PHE A 2 34.01 -17.25 -7.00
N LEU A 3 33.87 -18.41 -7.64
CA LEU A 3 33.36 -19.62 -7.00
C LEU A 3 34.48 -20.67 -6.96
N LEU A 4 34.84 -21.19 -5.79
CA LEU A 4 35.86 -22.19 -5.61
C LEU A 4 35.40 -23.22 -4.55
N GLY A 5 35.20 -24.46 -4.98
CA GLY A 5 34.68 -25.51 -4.12
C GLY A 5 33.34 -25.17 -3.52
N ASP A 6 33.24 -25.21 -2.21
CA ASP A 6 32.06 -24.88 -1.40
C ASP A 6 31.97 -23.39 -0.99
N LYS A 7 32.86 -22.56 -1.52
CA LYS A 7 32.95 -21.13 -1.19
C LYS A 7 32.68 -20.21 -2.38
N ALA A 8 32.12 -19.04 -2.06
CA ALA A 8 32.02 -17.90 -2.94
C ALA A 8 32.85 -16.74 -2.38
N TYR A 9 33.55 -16.04 -3.27
CA TYR A 9 34.40 -14.89 -2.91
C TYR A 9 33.86 -13.65 -3.64
N LYS A 10 33.41 -12.64 -2.86
CA LYS A 10 32.84 -11.38 -3.37
C LYS A 10 33.88 -10.27 -3.20
N ALA A 11 34.44 -9.75 -4.31
CA ALA A 11 35.31 -8.59 -4.30
C ALA A 11 34.51 -7.34 -4.69
N LYS A 12 34.74 -6.24 -4.01
CA LYS A 12 34.18 -4.91 -4.37
C LYS A 12 34.99 -4.34 -5.52
N LYS A 13 34.31 -3.83 -6.58
CA LYS A 13 35.00 -3.14 -7.69
C LYS A 13 35.52 -1.77 -7.22
N PRO A 14 36.68 -1.29 -7.68
CA PRO A 14 37.21 0.03 -7.34
C PRO A 14 36.48 1.13 -8.13
N VAL A 15 35.21 1.37 -7.79
CA VAL A 15 34.33 2.35 -8.44
C VAL A 15 33.98 3.47 -7.48
N THR A 16 33.71 4.65 -8.04
CA THR A 16 33.12 5.78 -7.34
C THR A 16 31.87 6.18 -8.11
N THR A 17 30.75 6.28 -7.40
CA THR A 17 29.47 6.80 -7.88
C THR A 17 29.02 7.89 -6.94
N ASP A 18 27.91 8.53 -7.21
CA ASP A 18 27.36 9.60 -6.35
C ASP A 18 27.04 9.11 -4.92
N PHE A 19 26.82 7.80 -4.73
CA PHE A 19 26.42 7.17 -3.45
C PHE A 19 27.41 6.09 -2.97
N LEU A 20 28.42 5.72 -3.76
CA LEU A 20 29.43 4.71 -3.39
C LEU A 20 30.84 5.22 -3.66
N ASP A 21 31.74 5.02 -2.70
CA ASP A 21 33.16 5.26 -2.91
C ASP A 21 33.99 4.05 -2.45
N PHE A 22 34.32 3.19 -3.40
CA PHE A 22 35.20 2.03 -3.23
C PHE A 22 36.57 2.26 -3.85
N SER A 23 37.01 3.52 -4.04
CA SER A 23 38.24 3.87 -4.74
C SER A 23 39.51 3.33 -4.07
N THR A 24 39.52 3.28 -2.74
CA THR A 24 40.70 2.83 -1.98
C THR A 24 40.51 1.44 -1.35
N PRO A 25 41.61 0.64 -1.17
CA PRO A 25 41.51 -0.64 -0.45
C PRO A 25 40.92 -0.52 0.95
N ALA A 26 41.24 0.54 1.68
CA ALA A 26 40.72 0.79 3.04
C ALA A 26 39.19 0.97 3.03
N ARG A 27 38.64 1.70 2.05
CA ARG A 27 37.18 1.86 1.91
C ARG A 27 36.50 0.54 1.53
N ARG A 28 37.12 -0.23 0.63
CA ARG A 28 36.62 -1.57 0.30
C ARG A 28 36.67 -2.52 1.49
N GLN A 29 37.74 -2.44 2.30
CA GLN A 29 37.83 -3.20 3.56
C GLN A 29 36.66 -2.87 4.49
N HIS A 30 36.45 -1.58 4.76
CA HIS A 30 35.36 -1.14 5.60
C HIS A 30 33.98 -1.63 5.06
N ALA A 31 33.76 -1.55 3.75
CA ALA A 31 32.54 -2.03 3.13
C ALA A 31 32.37 -3.55 3.25
N CYS A 32 33.44 -4.33 3.11
CA CYS A 32 33.42 -5.78 3.29
C CYS A 32 33.11 -6.17 4.75
N ASP A 33 33.77 -5.53 5.73
CA ASP A 33 33.52 -5.77 7.16
C ASP A 33 32.07 -5.44 7.52
N ARG A 34 31.56 -4.33 7.01
CA ARG A 34 30.20 -3.89 7.21
C ARG A 34 29.17 -4.85 6.60
N GLU A 35 29.40 -5.31 5.35
CA GLU A 35 28.53 -6.28 4.69
C GLU A 35 28.46 -7.58 5.49
N VAL A 36 29.60 -8.10 5.96
CA VAL A 36 29.64 -9.30 6.80
C VAL A 36 28.84 -9.08 8.09
N ALA A 37 29.05 -7.95 8.78
CA ALA A 37 28.35 -7.66 10.03
C ALA A 37 26.83 -7.56 9.84
N LEU A 38 26.38 -6.83 8.81
CA LEU A 38 24.95 -6.63 8.54
C LEU A 38 24.25 -7.95 8.14
N ASN A 39 24.87 -8.72 7.27
CA ASN A 39 24.27 -9.96 6.77
C ASN A 39 24.30 -11.09 7.80
N SER A 40 25.26 -11.09 8.72
CA SER A 40 25.31 -12.05 9.82
C SER A 40 24.12 -11.92 10.78
N ARG A 41 23.40 -10.79 10.78
CA ARG A 41 22.17 -10.62 11.57
C ARG A 41 21.08 -11.61 11.15
N LEU A 42 20.96 -11.88 9.84
CA LEU A 42 19.90 -12.74 9.29
C LEU A 42 20.43 -14.10 8.84
N SER A 43 21.68 -14.18 8.39
CA SER A 43 22.31 -15.40 7.87
C SER A 43 23.74 -15.61 8.44
N PRO A 44 23.88 -15.87 9.77
CA PRO A 44 25.18 -15.92 10.45
C PRO A 44 26.11 -17.01 9.91
N ASN A 45 25.56 -18.07 9.32
CA ASN A 45 26.33 -19.19 8.79
C ASN A 45 26.74 -19.01 7.30
N SER A 46 26.30 -17.96 6.65
CA SER A 46 26.54 -17.70 5.21
C SER A 46 27.78 -16.88 4.95
N TYR A 47 28.09 -15.92 5.82
CA TYR A 47 29.25 -15.03 5.73
C TYR A 47 30.34 -15.52 6.65
N LEU A 48 31.43 -16.06 6.06
CA LEU A 48 32.53 -16.69 6.81
C LEU A 48 33.58 -15.68 7.27
N GLY A 49 33.52 -14.44 6.75
CA GLY A 49 34.44 -13.35 7.12
C GLY A 49 35.06 -12.67 5.91
N VAL A 50 36.07 -11.85 6.19
CA VAL A 50 36.85 -11.16 5.15
C VAL A 50 38.23 -11.78 5.06
N ALA A 51 38.65 -12.12 3.85
CA ALA A 51 40.01 -12.58 3.52
C ALA A 51 40.68 -11.54 2.61
N HIS A 52 41.94 -11.74 2.31
CA HIS A 52 42.70 -10.84 1.46
C HIS A 52 43.42 -11.61 0.34
N PHE A 53 43.29 -11.12 -0.89
CA PHE A 53 44.14 -11.55 -1.98
C PHE A 53 45.48 -10.77 -1.92
N THR A 54 46.55 -11.46 -1.70
CA THR A 54 47.90 -10.91 -1.76
C THR A 54 48.55 -11.24 -3.09
N SER A 55 49.06 -10.22 -3.78
CA SER A 55 49.88 -10.45 -4.96
C SER A 55 51.23 -11.08 -4.59
N PRO A 56 51.79 -11.99 -5.38
CA PRO A 56 53.15 -12.52 -5.19
C PRO A 56 54.22 -11.43 -5.16
N HIS A 57 53.93 -10.24 -5.69
CA HIS A 57 54.88 -9.11 -5.81
C HIS A 57 54.66 -8.02 -4.75
N GLY A 58 53.98 -8.31 -3.62
CA GLY A 58 53.86 -7.37 -2.50
C GLY A 58 52.95 -6.15 -2.73
N VAL A 59 52.09 -6.19 -3.75
CA VAL A 59 51.05 -5.14 -3.97
C VAL A 59 50.03 -5.18 -2.85
N PRO A 60 49.39 -4.04 -2.49
CA PRO A 60 48.35 -4.00 -1.42
C PRO A 60 47.33 -5.12 -1.55
N SER A 61 47.05 -5.76 -0.41
CA SER A 61 46.08 -6.86 -0.37
C SER A 61 44.67 -6.35 -0.66
N GLU A 62 43.95 -7.05 -1.56
CA GLU A 62 42.57 -6.72 -1.89
C GLU A 62 41.60 -7.49 -0.98
N PRO A 63 40.70 -6.81 -0.24
CA PRO A 63 39.74 -7.47 0.64
C PRO A 63 38.67 -8.19 -0.20
N VAL A 64 38.30 -9.39 0.26
CA VAL A 64 37.22 -10.20 -0.32
C VAL A 64 36.37 -10.81 0.78
N ILE A 65 35.07 -10.77 0.60
CA ILE A 65 34.14 -11.46 1.48
C ILE A 65 34.15 -12.94 1.12
N VAL A 66 34.32 -13.79 2.10
CA VAL A 66 34.23 -15.25 1.97
C VAL A 66 32.88 -15.71 2.43
N MET A 67 32.15 -16.39 1.56
CA MET A 67 30.78 -16.84 1.81
C MET A 67 30.66 -18.34 1.52
N ARG A 68 29.64 -18.98 2.09
CA ARG A 68 29.19 -20.29 1.60
C ARG A 68 28.66 -20.16 0.19
N ARG A 69 28.98 -21.15 -0.64
CA ARG A 69 28.38 -21.31 -1.96
C ARG A 69 27.10 -22.13 -1.83
N TYR A 70 26.02 -21.63 -2.41
CA TYR A 70 24.74 -22.31 -2.50
C TYR A 70 24.49 -22.77 -3.93
N ALA A 71 23.77 -23.91 -4.07
CA ALA A 71 23.36 -24.42 -5.36
C ALA A 71 22.24 -23.56 -5.96
N ASP A 72 22.31 -23.25 -7.24
CA ASP A 72 21.33 -22.42 -7.92
C ASP A 72 19.90 -23.00 -7.85
N GLY A 73 19.75 -24.33 -7.85
CA GLY A 73 18.46 -25.01 -7.69
C GLY A 73 17.78 -24.79 -6.33
N THR A 74 18.51 -24.30 -5.31
CA THR A 74 17.96 -23.93 -4.00
C THR A 74 17.62 -22.44 -3.90
N ARG A 75 17.93 -21.64 -4.93
CA ARG A 75 17.63 -20.20 -5.04
C ARG A 75 16.13 -20.02 -5.21
N LEU A 76 15.51 -19.17 -4.41
CA LEU A 76 14.06 -18.93 -4.45
C LEU A 76 13.59 -18.48 -5.85
N ALA A 77 14.30 -17.57 -6.48
CA ALA A 77 13.97 -17.12 -7.83
C ALA A 77 13.99 -18.26 -8.86
N SER A 78 15.00 -19.15 -8.80
CA SER A 78 15.07 -20.32 -9.66
C SER A 78 13.93 -21.31 -9.40
N MET A 79 13.61 -21.55 -8.13
CA MET A 79 12.47 -22.40 -7.73
C MET A 79 11.13 -21.85 -8.27
N VAL A 80 10.90 -20.53 -8.13
CA VAL A 80 9.69 -19.85 -8.62
C VAL A 80 9.59 -19.91 -10.14
N LYS A 81 10.68 -19.58 -10.87
CA LYS A 81 10.75 -19.64 -12.34
C LYS A 81 10.50 -21.05 -12.87
N ASN A 82 10.97 -22.07 -12.16
CA ASN A 82 10.77 -23.47 -12.53
C ASN A 82 9.42 -24.06 -12.08
N GLY A 83 8.52 -23.25 -11.52
CA GLY A 83 7.19 -23.68 -11.09
C GLY A 83 7.19 -24.66 -9.90
N GLN A 84 8.26 -24.67 -9.11
CA GLN A 84 8.34 -25.53 -7.93
C GLN A 84 7.36 -25.08 -6.82
N PRO A 85 6.82 -25.98 -5.99
CA PRO A 85 5.96 -25.61 -4.88
C PRO A 85 6.76 -24.95 -3.76
N VAL A 86 6.72 -23.62 -3.67
CA VAL A 86 7.51 -22.82 -2.71
C VAL A 86 6.71 -22.32 -1.49
N HIS A 87 5.48 -22.81 -1.28
CA HIS A 87 4.62 -22.34 -0.19
C HIS A 87 5.23 -22.51 1.20
N ALA A 88 5.90 -23.64 1.45
CA ALA A 88 6.57 -23.90 2.73
C ALA A 88 7.76 -22.96 2.93
N GLN A 89 8.54 -22.72 1.87
CA GLN A 89 9.69 -21.83 1.87
C GLN A 89 9.25 -20.38 2.16
N LEU A 90 8.19 -19.89 1.49
CA LEU A 90 7.66 -18.56 1.72
C LEU A 90 7.16 -18.35 3.16
N ARG A 91 6.53 -19.39 3.76
CA ARG A 91 6.15 -19.34 5.18
C ARG A 91 7.37 -19.28 6.10
N ALA A 92 8.41 -20.04 5.79
CA ALA A 92 9.65 -20.03 6.56
C ALA A 92 10.39 -18.69 6.44
N ILE A 93 10.42 -18.09 5.23
CA ILE A 93 11.00 -16.76 4.98
C ILE A 93 10.20 -15.70 5.76
N ALA A 94 8.87 -15.73 5.71
CA ALA A 94 8.00 -14.82 6.46
C ALA A 94 8.26 -14.90 7.98
N GLU A 95 8.46 -16.10 8.51
CA GLU A 95 8.80 -16.31 9.92
C GLU A 95 10.19 -15.79 10.28
N ALA A 96 11.20 -16.07 9.44
CA ALA A 96 12.56 -15.60 9.66
C ALA A 96 12.62 -14.07 9.64
N LEU A 97 11.94 -13.44 8.66
CA LEU A 97 11.87 -11.98 8.53
C LEU A 97 11.09 -11.34 9.71
N ALA A 98 10.00 -11.96 10.15
CA ALA A 98 9.24 -11.46 11.31
C ALA A 98 10.09 -11.47 12.60
N ARG A 99 10.88 -12.52 12.84
CA ARG A 99 11.83 -12.59 13.97
C ARG A 99 12.93 -11.54 13.81
N PHE A 100 13.53 -11.44 12.64
CA PHE A 100 14.55 -10.44 12.36
C PHE A 100 14.06 -9.01 12.65
N HIS A 101 12.86 -8.67 12.20
CA HIS A 101 12.25 -7.37 12.47
C HIS A 101 11.89 -7.17 13.95
N ALA A 102 11.53 -8.23 14.67
CA ALA A 102 11.26 -8.13 16.12
C ALA A 102 12.51 -7.69 16.89
N ASP A 103 13.67 -8.25 16.52
CA ASP A 103 14.96 -8.02 17.18
C ASP A 103 15.75 -6.83 16.58
N ALA A 104 15.31 -6.28 15.44
CA ALA A 104 16.00 -5.21 14.73
C ALA A 104 16.09 -3.92 15.54
N THR A 105 17.17 -3.19 15.33
CA THR A 105 17.44 -1.89 16.00
C THR A 105 16.36 -0.87 15.66
N ARG A 106 15.95 -0.09 16.67
CA ARG A 106 15.00 1.02 16.60
C ARG A 106 15.56 2.25 17.30
N GLY A 107 15.12 3.44 16.90
CA GLY A 107 15.55 4.67 17.54
C GLY A 107 15.11 5.92 16.80
N ARG A 108 15.29 7.09 17.40
CA ARG A 108 14.82 8.37 16.84
C ARG A 108 15.38 8.67 15.45
N ALA A 109 16.64 8.33 15.18
CA ALA A 109 17.25 8.53 13.85
C ALA A 109 16.61 7.61 12.81
N ILE A 110 16.25 6.38 13.19
CA ILE A 110 15.55 5.40 12.37
C ILE A 110 14.11 5.87 12.12
N ASP A 111 13.40 6.28 13.18
CA ASP A 111 12.02 6.77 13.10
C ASP A 111 11.89 8.00 12.20
N ALA A 112 12.89 8.89 12.18
CA ALA A 112 12.91 10.09 11.36
C ALA A 112 12.80 9.78 9.85
N GLN A 113 13.34 8.64 9.42
CA GLN A 113 13.30 8.19 8.02
C GLN A 113 11.92 7.69 7.57
N ALA A 114 10.98 7.49 8.49
CA ALA A 114 9.60 7.09 8.19
C ALA A 114 8.60 8.25 8.30
N SER A 115 9.05 9.47 8.52
CA SER A 115 8.18 10.65 8.42
C SER A 115 7.65 10.82 6.99
N ALA A 116 6.44 11.37 6.83
CA ALA A 116 5.87 11.64 5.51
C ALA A 116 6.82 12.46 4.61
N GLY A 117 7.54 13.42 5.20
CA GLY A 117 8.54 14.23 4.47
C GLY A 117 9.74 13.41 4.00
N ALA A 118 10.29 12.52 4.82
CA ALA A 118 11.41 11.65 4.44
C ALA A 118 11.00 10.63 3.36
N ILE A 119 9.79 10.08 3.48
CA ILE A 119 9.23 9.19 2.46
C ILE A 119 9.05 9.94 1.13
N ALA A 120 8.48 11.16 1.16
CA ALA A 120 8.30 11.99 -0.02
C ALA A 120 9.65 12.31 -0.70
N ALA A 121 10.68 12.65 0.07
CA ALA A 121 12.01 12.94 -0.45
C ALA A 121 12.61 11.72 -1.20
N ARG A 122 12.51 10.52 -0.63
CA ARG A 122 12.99 9.28 -1.27
C ARG A 122 12.23 8.94 -2.56
N TRP A 123 10.90 9.17 -2.59
CA TRP A 123 10.13 9.02 -3.80
C TRP A 123 10.57 10.01 -4.87
N GLN A 124 10.72 11.28 -4.49
CA GLN A 124 11.13 12.35 -5.40
C GLN A 124 12.50 12.07 -6.02
N GLU A 125 13.50 11.68 -5.21
CA GLU A 125 14.85 11.35 -5.68
C GLU A 125 14.83 10.21 -6.72
N ASN A 126 14.10 9.12 -6.47
CA ASN A 126 13.98 8.02 -7.43
C ASN A 126 13.27 8.44 -8.72
N LEU A 127 12.23 9.26 -8.63
CA LEU A 127 11.46 9.71 -9.80
C LEU A 127 12.24 10.73 -10.64
N GLU A 128 13.01 11.63 -10.00
CA GLU A 128 13.91 12.56 -10.69
C GLU A 128 14.98 11.81 -11.49
N GLU A 129 15.54 10.76 -10.93
CA GLU A 129 16.49 9.90 -11.64
C GLU A 129 15.84 9.24 -12.86
N LEU A 130 14.62 8.65 -12.72
CA LEU A 130 13.88 8.04 -13.82
C LEU A 130 13.55 9.04 -14.95
N GLN A 131 13.27 10.30 -14.61
CA GLN A 131 12.95 11.33 -15.59
C GLN A 131 14.14 11.73 -16.51
N ARG A 132 15.38 11.38 -16.14
CA ARG A 132 16.59 11.61 -16.96
C ARG A 132 16.67 10.67 -18.16
N TYR A 133 15.94 9.55 -18.13
CA TYR A 133 15.98 8.55 -19.20
C TYR A 133 14.99 8.88 -20.33
N PRO A 134 15.30 8.53 -21.59
CA PRO A 134 14.42 8.81 -22.73
C PRO A 134 13.17 7.92 -22.71
N ASP A 135 12.09 8.38 -23.37
CA ASP A 135 10.82 7.65 -23.50
C ASP A 135 10.98 6.27 -24.16
N THR A 136 12.06 6.04 -24.91
CA THR A 136 12.38 4.72 -25.48
C THR A 136 12.76 3.70 -24.41
N VAL A 137 13.29 4.14 -23.27
CA VAL A 137 13.62 3.29 -22.12
C VAL A 137 12.45 3.19 -21.19
N ILE A 138 11.90 4.34 -20.74
CA ILE A 138 10.81 4.41 -19.78
C ILE A 138 9.84 5.56 -20.11
N SER A 139 8.55 5.29 -20.09
CA SER A 139 7.52 6.29 -20.43
C SER A 139 7.45 7.43 -19.43
N ARG A 140 7.73 8.66 -19.85
CA ARG A 140 7.59 9.86 -19.03
C ARG A 140 6.15 10.07 -18.54
N ARG A 141 5.15 9.68 -19.36
CA ARG A 141 3.75 9.73 -18.95
C ARG A 141 3.50 8.79 -17.76
N ALA A 142 3.99 7.56 -17.84
CA ALA A 142 3.85 6.58 -16.77
C ALA A 142 4.56 7.04 -15.47
N VAL A 143 5.78 7.60 -15.59
CA VAL A 143 6.52 8.13 -14.43
C VAL A 143 5.77 9.31 -13.79
N ARG A 144 5.20 10.24 -14.57
CA ARG A 144 4.39 11.34 -14.02
C ARG A 144 3.14 10.83 -13.31
N GLU A 145 2.49 9.81 -13.84
CA GLU A 145 1.31 9.21 -13.19
C GLU A 145 1.70 8.52 -11.87
N VAL A 146 2.82 7.80 -11.83
CA VAL A 146 3.39 7.25 -10.58
C VAL A 146 3.64 8.37 -9.58
N GLN A 147 4.26 9.47 -10.01
CA GLN A 147 4.54 10.63 -9.16
C GLN A 147 3.27 11.23 -8.57
N ARG A 148 2.25 11.44 -9.38
CA ARG A 148 0.96 11.99 -8.95
C ARG A 148 0.29 11.11 -7.90
N LEU A 149 0.17 9.81 -8.16
CA LEU A 149 -0.47 8.85 -7.25
C LEU A 149 0.30 8.69 -5.93
N ALA A 150 1.63 8.63 -5.99
CA ALA A 150 2.47 8.54 -4.79
C ALA A 150 2.38 9.81 -3.94
N ALA A 151 2.44 10.99 -4.57
CA ALA A 151 2.29 12.27 -3.88
C ALA A 151 0.91 12.40 -3.22
N GLN A 152 -0.15 12.00 -3.90
CA GLN A 152 -1.52 11.97 -3.38
C GLN A 152 -1.64 11.05 -2.15
N PHE A 153 -1.06 9.84 -2.22
CA PHE A 153 -1.06 8.93 -1.08
C PHE A 153 -0.34 9.56 0.12
N ILE A 154 0.87 10.08 -0.07
CA ILE A 154 1.69 10.65 1.00
C ILE A 154 0.99 11.85 1.65
N ALA A 155 0.43 12.77 0.86
CA ALA A 155 -0.24 13.96 1.34
C ALA A 155 -1.41 13.64 2.29
N GLY A 156 -2.19 12.59 1.98
CA GLY A 156 -3.35 12.23 2.80
C GLY A 156 -3.06 11.26 3.94
N ARG A 157 -1.85 10.70 4.05
CA ARG A 157 -1.53 9.57 4.97
C ARG A 157 -0.43 9.88 5.98
N ALA A 158 -0.14 11.18 6.22
CA ALA A 158 0.80 11.58 7.26
C ALA A 158 0.44 10.99 8.66
N PRO A 159 -0.83 10.93 9.08
CA PRO A 159 -1.22 10.28 10.34
C PRO A 159 -0.89 8.77 10.35
N LEU A 160 -1.05 8.06 9.23
CA LEU A 160 -0.70 6.65 9.13
C LEU A 160 0.80 6.43 9.36
N PHE A 161 1.66 7.22 8.71
CA PHE A 161 3.11 7.12 8.92
C PHE A 161 3.50 7.43 10.37
N ALA A 162 2.90 8.46 10.98
CA ALA A 162 3.10 8.78 12.39
C ALA A 162 2.66 7.63 13.33
N GLN A 163 1.54 6.99 13.02
CA GLN A 163 1.08 5.80 13.74
C GLN A 163 2.08 4.65 13.64
N ARG A 164 2.63 4.37 12.44
CA ARG A 164 3.63 3.33 12.23
C ARG A 164 4.89 3.56 13.08
N ILE A 165 5.33 4.82 13.21
CA ILE A 165 6.43 5.21 14.11
C ILE A 165 6.04 4.93 15.57
N THR A 166 4.85 5.37 16.00
CA THR A 166 4.38 5.18 17.38
C THR A 166 4.26 3.70 17.75
N GLU A 167 3.82 2.86 16.80
CA GLU A 167 3.73 1.41 16.95
C GLU A 167 5.10 0.71 16.84
N ARG A 168 6.19 1.48 16.69
CA ARG A 168 7.58 0.97 16.60
C ARG A 168 7.77 -0.01 15.44
N ARG A 169 7.14 0.29 14.30
CA ARG A 169 7.23 -0.53 13.07
C ARG A 169 8.45 -0.17 12.21
N ILE A 170 9.21 0.86 12.57
CA ILE A 170 10.38 1.32 11.82
C ILE A 170 11.63 0.70 12.41
N VAL A 171 12.46 0.11 11.56
CA VAL A 171 13.62 -0.70 11.96
C VAL A 171 14.82 -0.47 11.04
N ASP A 172 16.01 -0.85 11.53
CA ASP A 172 17.17 -1.10 10.65
C ASP A 172 17.00 -2.47 9.99
N GLY A 173 16.36 -2.49 8.82
CA GLY A 173 15.94 -3.67 8.08
C GLY A 173 17.00 -4.29 7.18
N HIS A 174 16.53 -5.01 6.17
CA HIS A 174 17.35 -5.59 5.10
C HIS A 174 17.48 -4.61 3.90
N ALA A 175 16.37 -4.06 3.48
CA ALA A 175 16.19 -3.02 2.44
C ALA A 175 16.52 -3.41 0.99
N ASP A 176 16.99 -4.64 0.72
CA ASP A 176 17.20 -5.19 -0.64
C ASP A 176 16.82 -6.68 -0.70
N LEU A 177 15.60 -7.00 -0.30
CA LEU A 177 15.13 -8.37 -0.16
C LEU A 177 14.62 -8.94 -1.49
N LEU A 178 15.50 -9.61 -2.23
CA LEU A 178 15.22 -10.19 -3.54
C LEU A 178 15.22 -11.72 -3.51
N ALA A 179 14.39 -12.34 -4.34
CA ALA A 179 14.31 -13.80 -4.46
C ALA A 179 15.61 -14.41 -5.03
N ASP A 180 16.40 -13.61 -5.75
CA ASP A 180 17.71 -14.03 -6.26
C ASP A 180 18.76 -14.18 -5.14
N ASP A 181 18.59 -13.52 -4.00
CA ASP A 181 19.51 -13.54 -2.86
C ASP A 181 19.04 -14.42 -1.70
N ILE A 182 17.95 -15.19 -1.90
CA ILE A 182 17.40 -16.12 -0.93
C ILE A 182 17.62 -17.56 -1.40
N PHE A 183 18.27 -18.37 -0.54
CA PHE A 183 18.49 -19.80 -0.79
C PHE A 183 17.75 -20.64 0.25
N CYS A 184 16.97 -21.59 -0.25
CA CYS A 184 16.16 -22.53 0.55
C CYS A 184 16.85 -23.89 0.55
N THR A 185 17.75 -24.12 1.51
CA THR A 185 18.52 -25.35 1.61
C THR A 185 17.91 -26.33 2.62
N PRO A 186 18.27 -27.62 2.58
CA PRO A 186 17.86 -28.60 3.60
C PRO A 186 18.30 -28.19 5.03
N GLU A 187 19.42 -27.47 5.15
CA GLU A 187 19.99 -27.00 6.41
C GLU A 187 19.28 -25.74 6.93
N GLY A 188 18.47 -25.08 6.11
CA GLY A 188 17.74 -23.87 6.45
C GLY A 188 17.78 -22.78 5.38
N LEU A 189 17.33 -21.60 5.76
CA LEU A 189 17.32 -20.43 4.88
C LEU A 189 18.64 -19.68 4.94
N ALA A 190 19.08 -19.17 3.78
CA ALA A 190 20.12 -18.16 3.69
C ALA A 190 19.54 -16.95 2.95
N ILE A 191 19.39 -15.83 3.65
CA ILE A 191 18.92 -14.54 3.12
C ILE A 191 20.11 -13.60 3.10
N LEU A 192 20.55 -13.21 1.93
CA LEU A 192 21.83 -12.56 1.68
C LEU A 192 21.66 -11.15 1.10
N ASP A 193 22.77 -10.44 1.04
CA ASP A 193 22.92 -9.14 0.33
C ASP A 193 22.09 -8.00 0.92
N CYS A 194 22.05 -7.93 2.29
CA CYS A 194 21.52 -6.76 3.00
C CYS A 194 22.24 -5.49 2.54
N LEU A 195 21.51 -4.42 2.28
CA LEU A 195 22.05 -3.15 1.83
C LEU A 195 23.06 -2.60 2.84
N GLU A 196 24.32 -2.39 2.39
CA GLU A 196 25.44 -2.01 3.28
C GLU A 196 25.93 -0.57 3.12
N PHE A 197 25.64 0.08 1.99
CA PHE A 197 26.29 1.33 1.61
C PHE A 197 25.65 2.60 2.18
N ASP A 198 24.36 2.56 2.58
CA ASP A 198 23.67 3.68 3.19
C ASP A 198 22.70 3.20 4.28
N ASP A 199 22.95 3.65 5.52
CA ASP A 199 22.12 3.30 6.68
C ASP A 199 20.71 3.85 6.58
N ASN A 200 20.55 5.07 6.05
CA ASN A 200 19.24 5.69 5.94
C ASN A 200 18.29 4.93 5.03
N LEU A 201 18.84 4.25 4.00
CA LEU A 201 18.04 3.41 3.09
C LEU A 201 17.60 2.09 3.74
N ARG A 202 18.29 1.64 4.83
CA ARG A 202 17.85 0.49 5.62
C ARG A 202 16.84 0.82 6.70
N TYR A 203 16.66 2.10 7.03
CA TYR A 203 15.70 2.56 8.03
C TYR A 203 14.30 2.58 7.41
N VAL A 204 13.60 1.46 7.52
CA VAL A 204 12.37 1.16 6.79
C VAL A 204 11.24 0.73 7.71
N ASP A 205 10.00 0.91 7.24
CA ASP A 205 8.87 0.20 7.84
C ASP A 205 9.02 -1.30 7.59
N THR A 206 8.73 -2.12 8.57
CA THR A 206 8.81 -3.57 8.48
C THR A 206 7.96 -4.15 7.35
N ILE A 207 6.85 -3.48 6.97
CA ILE A 207 6.05 -3.89 5.83
C ILE A 207 6.65 -3.44 4.48
N ASP A 208 7.41 -2.33 4.46
CA ASP A 208 8.17 -1.91 3.28
C ASP A 208 9.26 -2.93 2.94
N ASP A 209 9.98 -3.43 3.96
CA ASP A 209 11.01 -4.44 3.77
C ASP A 209 10.43 -5.76 3.21
N ALA A 210 9.30 -6.21 3.79
CA ALA A 210 8.58 -7.38 3.27
C ALA A 210 8.01 -7.14 1.86
N ALA A 211 7.53 -5.93 1.57
CA ALA A 211 6.98 -5.58 0.26
C ALA A 211 8.01 -5.69 -0.86
N PHE A 212 9.31 -5.59 -0.56
CA PHE A 212 10.35 -5.76 -1.56
C PHE A 212 10.34 -7.19 -2.15
N LEU A 213 10.35 -8.21 -1.30
CA LEU A 213 10.26 -9.59 -1.79
C LEU A 213 8.93 -9.88 -2.49
N ALA A 214 7.83 -9.32 -1.99
CA ALA A 214 6.53 -9.49 -2.63
C ALA A 214 6.52 -8.88 -4.04
N MET A 215 7.08 -7.68 -4.21
CA MET A 215 7.25 -7.04 -5.51
C MET A 215 8.08 -7.90 -6.46
N ASP A 216 9.20 -8.45 -5.98
CA ASP A 216 10.10 -9.26 -6.79
C ASP A 216 9.47 -10.60 -7.21
N ILE A 217 8.75 -11.29 -6.32
CA ILE A 217 7.98 -12.48 -6.65
C ILE A 217 6.90 -12.17 -7.69
N GLN A 218 6.24 -11.02 -7.59
CA GLN A 218 5.27 -10.58 -8.59
C GLN A 218 5.96 -10.28 -9.93
N PHE A 219 7.13 -9.66 -9.91
CA PHE A 219 7.95 -9.48 -11.11
C PHE A 219 8.34 -10.81 -11.75
N LEU A 220 8.52 -11.86 -10.99
CA LEU A 220 8.70 -13.24 -11.51
C LEU A 220 7.38 -13.86 -12.06
N GLY A 221 6.26 -13.15 -12.04
CA GLY A 221 4.97 -13.58 -12.61
C GLY A 221 4.07 -14.35 -11.63
N ARG A 222 4.36 -14.33 -10.33
CA ARG A 222 3.63 -15.11 -9.33
C ARG A 222 3.02 -14.22 -8.23
N GLU A 223 2.02 -13.43 -8.63
CA GLU A 223 1.27 -12.56 -7.72
C GLU A 223 0.57 -13.34 -6.60
N ASP A 224 0.09 -14.55 -6.88
CA ASP A 224 -0.49 -15.46 -5.89
C ASP A 224 0.48 -15.76 -4.74
N LEU A 225 1.74 -16.01 -5.06
CA LEU A 225 2.80 -16.27 -4.08
C LEU A 225 3.23 -15.00 -3.33
N ALA A 226 3.24 -13.85 -4.00
CA ALA A 226 3.51 -12.55 -3.38
C ALA A 226 2.47 -12.22 -2.29
N ASN A 227 1.19 -12.43 -2.61
CA ASN A 227 0.09 -12.23 -1.67
C ASN A 227 0.18 -13.21 -0.49
N LEU A 228 0.39 -14.50 -0.76
CA LEU A 228 0.61 -15.51 0.29
C LEU A 228 1.73 -15.10 1.25
N PHE A 229 2.88 -14.65 0.71
CA PHE A 229 4.03 -14.23 1.52
C PHE A 229 3.69 -13.04 2.42
N LEU A 230 3.06 -11.98 1.89
CA LEU A 230 2.70 -10.80 2.66
C LEU A 230 1.66 -11.08 3.75
N ASP A 231 0.71 -11.97 3.48
CA ASP A 231 -0.31 -12.36 4.46
C ASP A 231 0.31 -13.18 5.58
N GLU A 232 1.20 -14.14 5.25
CA GLU A 232 1.94 -14.92 6.23
C GLU A 232 2.87 -14.04 7.06
N TYR A 233 3.57 -13.09 6.43
CA TYR A 233 4.41 -12.12 7.13
C TYR A 233 3.58 -11.25 8.09
N SER A 234 2.47 -10.65 7.61
CA SER A 234 1.61 -9.79 8.41
C SER A 234 1.05 -10.52 9.64
N ARG A 235 0.66 -11.76 9.46
CA ARG A 235 0.15 -12.62 10.54
C ARG A 235 1.24 -12.94 11.57
N ARG A 236 2.44 -13.36 11.14
CA ARG A 236 3.54 -13.74 12.04
C ARG A 236 4.16 -12.56 12.77
N ALA A 237 4.27 -11.42 12.09
CA ALA A 237 4.78 -10.19 12.68
C ALA A 237 3.73 -9.44 13.52
N SER A 238 2.48 -9.95 13.62
CA SER A 238 1.37 -9.22 14.24
C SER A 238 1.29 -7.77 13.73
N ASN A 239 1.40 -7.63 12.41
CA ASN A 239 1.51 -6.33 11.73
C ASN A 239 0.31 -6.09 10.80
N PRO A 240 -0.83 -5.58 11.32
CA PRO A 240 -2.04 -5.36 10.55
C PRO A 240 -1.93 -4.07 9.70
N ALA A 241 -0.97 -4.03 8.77
CA ALA A 241 -0.83 -2.90 7.87
C ALA A 241 -2.03 -2.83 6.91
N PRO A 242 -2.62 -1.63 6.67
CA PRO A 242 -3.69 -1.45 5.69
C PRO A 242 -3.26 -1.93 4.30
N ILE A 243 -4.22 -2.43 3.52
CA ILE A 243 -3.94 -2.89 2.14
C ILE A 243 -3.34 -1.75 1.30
N ALA A 244 -3.83 -0.53 1.47
CA ALA A 244 -3.30 0.64 0.78
C ALA A 244 -1.81 0.88 1.08
N LEU A 245 -1.35 0.67 2.32
CA LEU A 245 0.06 0.81 2.70
C LEU A 245 0.92 -0.32 2.10
N LYS A 246 0.42 -1.56 2.09
CA LYS A 246 1.10 -2.69 1.42
C LYS A 246 1.32 -2.38 -0.07
N ASN A 247 0.26 -1.94 -0.75
CA ASN A 247 0.32 -1.53 -2.15
C ASN A 247 1.29 -0.37 -2.39
N PHE A 248 1.26 0.65 -1.54
CA PHE A 248 2.16 1.79 -1.62
C PHE A 248 3.63 1.38 -1.56
N TYR A 249 4.00 0.47 -0.66
CA TYR A 249 5.39 0.01 -0.56
C TYR A 249 5.80 -0.97 -1.66
N ILE A 250 4.90 -1.83 -2.15
CA ILE A 250 5.18 -2.65 -3.35
C ILE A 250 5.51 -1.72 -4.54
N ALA A 251 4.71 -0.67 -4.72
CA ALA A 251 4.94 0.31 -5.78
C ALA A 251 6.26 1.06 -5.60
N TYR A 252 6.60 1.47 -4.37
CA TYR A 252 7.88 2.10 -4.07
C TYR A 252 9.07 1.21 -4.46
N ARG A 253 9.02 -0.08 -4.06
CA ARG A 253 10.10 -1.02 -4.39
C ARG A 253 10.17 -1.31 -5.89
N ALA A 254 9.05 -1.33 -6.59
CA ALA A 254 9.04 -1.42 -8.05
C ALA A 254 9.72 -0.20 -8.72
N VAL A 255 9.48 1.02 -8.21
CA VAL A 255 10.16 2.24 -8.70
C VAL A 255 11.67 2.17 -8.44
N VAL A 256 12.11 1.70 -7.28
CA VAL A 256 13.53 1.48 -6.97
C VAL A 256 14.15 0.51 -7.98
N ARG A 257 13.49 -0.60 -8.30
CA ARG A 257 13.98 -1.58 -9.29
C ARG A 257 13.98 -1.02 -10.71
N ALA A 258 12.95 -0.27 -11.10
CA ALA A 258 12.92 0.41 -12.40
C ALA A 258 14.12 1.36 -12.57
N LYS A 259 14.51 2.09 -11.50
CA LYS A 259 15.72 2.92 -11.51
C LYS A 259 16.98 2.09 -11.74
N VAL A 260 17.15 0.99 -11.01
CA VAL A 260 18.31 0.08 -11.18
C VAL A 260 18.39 -0.46 -12.62
N ASP A 261 17.24 -0.84 -13.21
CA ASP A 261 17.21 -1.33 -14.59
C ASP A 261 17.56 -0.22 -15.59
N CYS A 262 17.11 1.02 -15.39
CA CYS A 262 17.50 2.16 -16.20
C CYS A 262 19.04 2.42 -16.12
N VAL A 263 19.65 2.29 -14.95
CA VAL A 263 21.11 2.37 -14.78
C VAL A 263 21.81 1.25 -15.57
N ARG A 264 21.27 0.03 -15.56
CA ARG A 264 21.80 -1.09 -16.36
C ARG A 264 21.75 -0.80 -17.87
N VAL A 265 20.63 -0.18 -18.34
CA VAL A 265 20.55 0.28 -19.74
C VAL A 265 21.65 1.28 -20.07
N ALA A 266 21.90 2.25 -19.19
CA ALA A 266 22.98 3.22 -19.37
C ALA A 266 24.39 2.57 -19.36
N GLN A 267 24.53 1.40 -18.74
CA GLN A 267 25.75 0.58 -18.74
C GLN A 267 25.88 -0.36 -19.96
N GLY A 268 24.93 -0.28 -20.92
CA GLY A 268 24.97 -1.08 -22.17
C GLY A 268 24.12 -2.35 -22.15
N HIS A 269 23.30 -2.56 -21.12
CA HIS A 269 22.35 -3.68 -21.00
C HIS A 269 20.97 -3.29 -21.53
N GLU A 270 20.83 -3.18 -22.86
CA GLU A 270 19.59 -2.71 -23.50
C GLU A 270 18.35 -3.54 -23.14
N GLU A 271 18.52 -4.84 -22.88
CA GLU A 271 17.46 -5.77 -22.46
C GLU A 271 16.76 -5.33 -21.16
N ALA A 272 17.47 -4.62 -20.28
CA ALA A 272 16.93 -4.13 -19.01
C ALA A 272 15.83 -3.06 -19.18
N ALA A 273 15.69 -2.46 -20.39
CA ALA A 273 14.61 -1.52 -20.66
C ALA A 273 13.21 -2.17 -20.58
N ALA A 274 13.09 -3.45 -20.93
CA ALA A 274 11.85 -4.19 -20.77
C ALA A 274 11.50 -4.41 -19.28
N ASP A 275 12.50 -4.73 -18.47
CA ASP A 275 12.37 -4.91 -17.03
C ASP A 275 11.97 -3.59 -16.35
N ALA A 276 12.59 -2.46 -16.71
CA ALA A 276 12.27 -1.14 -16.20
C ALA A 276 10.78 -0.79 -16.44
N ARG A 277 10.27 -1.03 -17.65
CA ARG A 277 8.85 -0.79 -17.99
C ARG A 277 7.93 -1.69 -17.16
N ARG A 278 8.24 -2.97 -17.04
CA ARG A 278 7.46 -3.92 -16.25
C ARG A 278 7.41 -3.54 -14.77
N HIS A 279 8.51 -3.04 -14.20
CA HIS A 279 8.51 -2.52 -12.84
C HIS A 279 7.62 -1.28 -12.69
N ILE A 280 7.60 -0.36 -13.67
CA ILE A 280 6.68 0.79 -13.65
C ILE A 280 5.22 0.34 -13.78
N ASP A 281 4.92 -0.67 -14.57
CA ASP A 281 3.57 -1.22 -14.67
C ASP A 281 3.11 -1.83 -13.33
N ILE A 282 4.00 -2.53 -12.62
CA ILE A 282 3.75 -3.01 -11.25
C ILE A 282 3.48 -1.82 -10.32
N ALA A 283 4.31 -0.77 -10.38
CA ALA A 283 4.12 0.42 -9.54
C ALA A 283 2.75 1.07 -9.77
N LEU A 284 2.36 1.30 -11.03
CA LEU A 284 1.07 1.87 -11.40
C LEU A 284 -0.10 0.98 -10.95
N LYS A 285 -0.02 -0.33 -11.18
CA LYS A 285 -1.04 -1.29 -10.73
C LYS A 285 -1.28 -1.16 -9.24
N HIS A 286 -0.22 -1.16 -8.44
CA HIS A 286 -0.33 -1.11 -6.99
C HIS A 286 -0.74 0.26 -6.46
N LEU A 287 -0.26 1.36 -7.02
CA LEU A 287 -0.71 2.70 -6.61
C LEU A 287 -2.20 2.90 -6.88
N ARG A 288 -2.71 2.44 -8.02
CA ARG A 288 -4.14 2.49 -8.34
C ARG A 288 -4.97 1.59 -7.43
N ALA A 289 -4.52 0.36 -7.18
CA ALA A 289 -5.18 -0.57 -6.25
C ALA A 289 -5.15 -0.09 -4.79
N GLY A 290 -4.12 0.65 -4.42
CA GLY A 290 -3.94 1.24 -3.07
C GLY A 290 -4.57 2.63 -2.90
N THR A 291 -5.27 3.17 -3.91
CA THR A 291 -5.93 4.47 -3.81
C THR A 291 -7.01 4.44 -2.74
N VAL A 292 -6.89 5.34 -1.77
CA VAL A 292 -7.86 5.49 -0.68
C VAL A 292 -8.93 6.49 -1.11
N GLN A 293 -10.20 6.05 -1.17
CA GLN A 293 -11.32 6.81 -1.72
C GLN A 293 -12.36 7.16 -0.68
N LEU A 294 -13.03 8.30 -0.89
CA LEU A 294 -14.27 8.66 -0.24
C LEU A 294 -15.43 8.44 -1.22
N ILE A 295 -16.38 7.58 -0.88
CA ILE A 295 -17.54 7.29 -1.73
C ILE A 295 -18.80 7.73 -1.00
N ILE A 296 -19.60 8.58 -1.61
CA ILE A 296 -20.91 8.96 -1.10
C ILE A 296 -21.95 8.11 -1.81
N VAL A 297 -22.79 7.42 -1.04
CA VAL A 297 -23.96 6.72 -1.57
C VAL A 297 -25.23 7.40 -1.07
N GLY A 298 -25.80 8.21 -1.96
CA GLY A 298 -27.01 9.03 -1.73
C GLY A 298 -28.28 8.40 -2.28
N GLY A 299 -29.40 9.07 -2.01
CA GLY A 299 -30.72 8.70 -2.53
C GLY A 299 -31.82 8.69 -1.47
N GLY A 300 -33.08 8.63 -1.91
CA GLY A 300 -34.28 8.62 -1.02
C GLY A 300 -34.41 7.36 -0.17
N PRO A 301 -35.37 7.34 0.79
CA PRO A 301 -35.70 6.12 1.49
C PRO A 301 -36.21 5.04 0.52
N GLY A 302 -35.88 3.77 0.80
CA GLY A 302 -36.33 2.64 -0.04
C GLY A 302 -35.53 2.44 -1.34
N THR A 303 -34.56 3.33 -1.69
CA THR A 303 -33.78 3.22 -2.93
C THR A 303 -32.65 2.18 -2.89
N GLY A 304 -32.40 1.49 -1.79
CA GLY A 304 -31.42 0.40 -1.72
C GLY A 304 -30.00 0.82 -1.35
N LYS A 305 -29.76 2.07 -0.94
CA LYS A 305 -28.45 2.62 -0.56
C LYS A 305 -27.64 1.69 0.34
N THR A 306 -28.15 1.34 1.50
CA THR A 306 -27.44 0.53 2.50
C THR A 306 -27.07 -0.85 1.98
N THR A 307 -27.91 -1.45 1.14
CA THR A 307 -27.65 -2.74 0.50
C THR A 307 -26.51 -2.61 -0.51
N LEU A 308 -26.55 -1.58 -1.36
CA LEU A 308 -25.47 -1.27 -2.30
C LEU A 308 -24.17 -0.95 -1.56
N SER A 309 -24.21 -0.06 -0.55
CA SER A 309 -23.03 0.36 0.22
C SER A 309 -22.30 -0.83 0.86
N ARG A 310 -23.04 -1.76 1.47
CA ARG A 310 -22.45 -2.94 2.10
C ARG A 310 -21.81 -3.88 1.08
N ALA A 311 -22.52 -4.18 -0.01
CA ALA A 311 -22.01 -5.06 -1.04
C ALA A 311 -20.79 -4.44 -1.79
N LEU A 312 -20.84 -3.14 -2.08
CA LEU A 312 -19.71 -2.40 -2.68
C LEU A 312 -18.51 -2.35 -1.73
N ALA A 313 -18.74 -2.19 -0.42
CA ALA A 313 -17.67 -2.19 0.57
C ALA A 313 -16.88 -3.51 0.61
N GLU A 314 -17.56 -4.65 0.47
CA GLU A 314 -16.93 -5.97 0.39
C GLU A 314 -16.01 -6.08 -0.84
N GLN A 315 -16.43 -5.54 -2.00
CA GLN A 315 -15.65 -5.56 -3.24
C GLN A 315 -14.42 -4.63 -3.19
N LEU A 316 -14.58 -3.46 -2.56
CA LEU A 316 -13.53 -2.44 -2.49
C LEU A 316 -12.64 -2.53 -1.24
N GLY A 317 -12.95 -3.40 -0.28
CA GLY A 317 -12.27 -3.41 1.02
C GLY A 317 -12.50 -2.11 1.82
N ALA A 318 -13.63 -1.43 1.61
CA ALA A 318 -13.98 -0.16 2.24
C ALA A 318 -14.77 -0.34 3.53
N GLN A 319 -14.82 0.69 4.37
CA GLN A 319 -15.66 0.75 5.57
C GLN A 319 -16.91 1.58 5.30
N VAL A 320 -18.08 1.08 5.72
CA VAL A 320 -19.35 1.81 5.61
C VAL A 320 -19.60 2.60 6.87
N ILE A 321 -19.89 3.90 6.74
CA ILE A 321 -20.40 4.77 7.80
C ILE A 321 -21.83 5.17 7.43
N SER A 322 -22.82 4.61 8.12
CA SER A 322 -24.22 4.93 7.90
C SER A 322 -24.67 6.08 8.80
N THR A 323 -25.28 7.11 8.21
CA THR A 323 -25.86 8.24 8.95
C THR A 323 -26.96 7.79 9.93
N ASP A 324 -27.71 6.74 9.60
CA ASP A 324 -28.77 6.21 10.47
C ASP A 324 -28.18 5.46 11.67
N ASP A 325 -27.10 4.70 11.47
CA ASP A 325 -26.41 4.01 12.56
C ASP A 325 -25.76 5.01 13.53
N VAL A 326 -25.05 6.02 12.99
CA VAL A 326 -24.43 7.10 13.79
C VAL A 326 -25.51 7.85 14.59
N ARG A 327 -26.66 8.19 13.99
CA ARG A 327 -27.77 8.86 14.67
C ARG A 327 -28.25 8.06 15.88
N ARG A 328 -28.44 6.76 15.73
CA ARG A 328 -28.85 5.88 16.83
C ARG A 328 -27.81 5.75 17.92
N GLU A 329 -26.53 5.69 17.55
CA GLU A 329 -25.45 5.67 18.53
C GLU A 329 -25.41 6.96 19.35
N LEU A 330 -25.48 8.12 18.69
CA LEU A 330 -25.50 9.42 19.35
C LEU A 330 -26.77 9.60 20.25
N GLN A 331 -27.93 9.09 19.81
CA GLN A 331 -29.11 9.06 20.63
C GLN A 331 -28.96 8.20 21.89
N ARG A 332 -28.40 6.98 21.74
CA ARG A 332 -28.17 6.09 22.89
C ARG A 332 -27.13 6.68 23.85
N ALA A 333 -26.16 7.43 23.34
CA ALA A 333 -25.15 8.13 24.13
C ALA A 333 -25.70 9.44 24.77
N GLY A 334 -26.95 9.84 24.49
CA GLY A 334 -27.53 11.06 25.02
C GLY A 334 -26.99 12.36 24.42
N VAL A 335 -26.23 12.27 23.30
CA VAL A 335 -25.69 13.44 22.61
C VAL A 335 -26.77 14.17 21.81
N ILE A 336 -27.70 13.42 21.22
CA ILE A 336 -28.86 13.95 20.54
C ILE A 336 -30.14 13.36 21.19
N ALA A 337 -31.25 14.12 21.20
CA ALA A 337 -32.51 13.71 21.80
C ALA A 337 -33.68 13.92 20.84
N GLY A 338 -34.76 13.18 21.06
CA GLY A 338 -36.00 13.28 20.30
C GLY A 338 -36.49 11.93 19.81
N THR A 339 -37.67 11.92 19.21
CA THR A 339 -38.28 10.74 18.58
C THR A 339 -38.04 10.74 17.10
N GLY A 340 -37.88 9.53 16.51
CA GLY A 340 -37.74 9.35 15.06
C GLY A 340 -39.08 9.50 14.32
N GLY A 341 -39.05 9.57 12.99
CA GLY A 341 -40.23 9.46 12.14
C GLY A 341 -40.93 10.77 11.79
N VAL A 342 -40.39 11.94 12.14
CA VAL A 342 -40.94 13.25 11.77
C VAL A 342 -39.83 14.09 11.11
N LEU A 343 -40.07 14.57 9.89
CA LEU A 343 -39.16 15.43 9.19
C LEU A 343 -39.03 16.81 9.87
N GLY A 344 -37.83 17.32 10.08
CA GLY A 344 -37.57 18.62 10.69
C GLY A 344 -37.83 18.70 12.22
N ALA A 345 -38.17 17.58 12.86
CA ALA A 345 -38.42 17.53 14.30
C ALA A 345 -37.76 16.32 14.97
N GLY A 346 -37.70 16.32 16.31
CA GLY A 346 -37.12 15.22 17.08
C GLY A 346 -35.68 14.91 16.69
N LEU A 347 -35.35 13.69 16.26
CA LEU A 347 -34.04 13.28 15.81
C LEU A 347 -33.58 13.94 14.49
N TYR A 348 -34.50 14.61 13.79
CA TYR A 348 -34.26 15.21 12.48
C TYR A 348 -34.33 16.75 12.51
N THR A 349 -34.13 17.37 13.69
CA THR A 349 -33.91 18.82 13.76
C THR A 349 -32.62 19.21 13.04
N PRO A 350 -32.50 20.44 12.52
CA PRO A 350 -31.29 20.91 11.86
C PRO A 350 -30.03 20.72 12.72
N GLU A 351 -30.10 20.95 14.03
CA GLU A 351 -29.00 20.81 14.97
C GLU A 351 -28.56 19.34 15.11
N ASN A 352 -29.52 18.42 15.27
CA ASN A 352 -29.24 16.99 15.35
C ASN A 352 -28.65 16.45 14.03
N ILE A 353 -29.18 16.92 12.90
CA ILE A 353 -28.62 16.60 11.58
C ILE A 353 -27.15 17.05 11.49
N CYS A 354 -26.83 18.29 11.86
CA CYS A 354 -25.45 18.79 11.88
C CYS A 354 -24.57 17.89 12.75
N THR A 355 -25.00 17.58 13.98
CA THR A 355 -24.23 16.74 14.91
C THR A 355 -23.95 15.35 14.35
N VAL A 356 -24.91 14.72 13.66
CA VAL A 356 -24.75 13.42 13.02
C VAL A 356 -23.71 13.49 11.89
N TYR A 357 -23.85 14.49 11.01
CA TYR A 357 -22.89 14.62 9.88
C TYR A 357 -21.49 15.03 10.35
N ASP A 358 -21.37 15.81 11.43
CA ASP A 358 -20.07 16.12 12.05
C ASP A 358 -19.36 14.86 12.53
N GLU A 359 -20.09 13.96 13.18
CA GLU A 359 -19.53 12.68 13.65
C GLU A 359 -19.21 11.74 12.49
N VAL A 360 -20.04 11.71 11.43
CA VAL A 360 -19.78 10.94 10.20
C VAL A 360 -18.46 11.41 9.55
N VAL A 361 -18.28 12.73 9.37
CA VAL A 361 -17.07 13.32 8.80
C VAL A 361 -15.86 13.03 9.68
N ARG A 362 -15.97 13.16 11.00
CA ARG A 362 -14.89 12.85 11.95
C ARG A 362 -14.44 11.39 11.86
N ARG A 363 -15.38 10.44 11.82
CA ARG A 363 -15.06 9.00 11.67
C ARG A 363 -14.41 8.71 10.32
N ALA A 364 -14.94 9.31 9.25
CA ALA A 364 -14.40 9.14 7.91
C ALA A 364 -12.98 9.70 7.81
N TYR A 365 -12.69 10.85 8.42
CA TYR A 365 -11.34 11.40 8.49
C TYR A 365 -10.34 10.40 9.11
N LEU A 366 -10.68 9.78 10.21
CA LEU A 366 -9.80 8.81 10.89
C LEU A 366 -9.51 7.59 10.01
N LEU A 367 -10.52 7.06 9.33
CA LEU A 367 -10.36 5.91 8.44
C LEU A 367 -9.56 6.25 7.19
N LEU A 368 -9.89 7.34 6.50
CA LEU A 368 -9.17 7.78 5.31
C LEU A 368 -7.70 8.08 5.63
N SER A 369 -7.45 8.81 6.71
CA SER A 369 -6.08 9.14 7.14
C SER A 369 -5.27 7.91 7.55
N SER A 370 -5.92 6.83 7.97
CA SER A 370 -5.28 5.55 8.29
C SER A 370 -5.15 4.60 7.10
N GLY A 371 -5.53 5.04 5.88
CA GLY A 371 -5.37 4.24 4.67
C GLY A 371 -6.54 3.31 4.35
N THR A 372 -7.73 3.60 4.87
CA THR A 372 -8.95 2.81 4.63
C THR A 372 -9.96 3.63 3.83
N SER A 373 -10.41 3.12 2.68
CA SER A 373 -11.48 3.73 1.89
C SER A 373 -12.80 3.71 2.65
N VAL A 374 -13.63 4.74 2.45
CA VAL A 374 -14.88 4.92 3.20
C VAL A 374 -16.05 5.11 2.26
N ILE A 375 -17.16 4.43 2.58
CA ILE A 375 -18.47 4.64 1.96
C ILE A 375 -19.37 5.33 2.96
N LEU A 376 -19.86 6.52 2.62
CA LEU A 376 -20.81 7.29 3.41
C LEU A 376 -22.24 6.98 2.95
N ASP A 377 -22.95 6.14 3.71
CA ASP A 377 -24.34 5.77 3.45
C ASP A 377 -25.30 6.77 4.14
N GLY A 378 -26.07 7.50 3.33
CA GLY A 378 -27.03 8.47 3.83
C GLY A 378 -27.91 9.07 2.74
N THR A 379 -28.74 10.06 3.06
CA THR A 379 -29.56 10.73 2.03
C THR A 379 -28.75 11.69 1.16
N TRP A 380 -27.76 12.37 1.74
CA TRP A 380 -26.84 13.33 1.11
C TRP A 380 -27.52 14.41 0.25
N ARG A 381 -28.71 14.86 0.66
CA ARG A 381 -29.53 15.82 -0.08
C ARG A 381 -29.05 17.25 0.09
N GLY A 382 -28.61 17.61 1.29
CA GLY A 382 -28.20 18.97 1.59
C GLY A 382 -26.88 19.32 0.92
N ALA A 383 -26.82 20.44 0.21
CA ALA A 383 -25.60 20.94 -0.43
C ALA A 383 -24.46 21.13 0.57
N ARG A 384 -24.77 21.65 1.78
CA ARG A 384 -23.77 21.86 2.84
C ARG A 384 -23.13 20.58 3.31
N GLN A 385 -23.89 19.47 3.42
CA GLN A 385 -23.34 18.17 3.84
C GLN A 385 -22.42 17.58 2.75
N ARG A 386 -22.80 17.71 1.48
CA ARG A 386 -21.95 17.28 0.35
C ARG A 386 -20.67 18.09 0.29
N GLU A 387 -20.75 19.41 0.48
CA GLU A 387 -19.58 20.29 0.50
C GLU A 387 -18.59 19.88 1.60
N ARG A 388 -19.07 19.59 2.81
CA ARG A 388 -18.21 19.10 3.90
C ARG A 388 -17.56 17.75 3.60
N ALA A 389 -18.23 16.89 2.84
CA ALA A 389 -17.61 15.64 2.39
C ALA A 389 -16.53 15.89 1.33
N ARG A 390 -16.69 16.90 0.45
CA ARG A 390 -15.64 17.32 -0.50
C ARG A 390 -14.47 17.95 0.24
N GLU A 391 -14.69 18.83 1.20
CA GLU A 391 -13.63 19.37 2.06
C GLU A 391 -12.86 18.27 2.79
N LEU A 392 -13.54 17.21 3.27
CA LEU A 392 -12.88 16.05 3.86
C LEU A 392 -12.02 15.29 2.85
N ALA A 393 -12.52 15.10 1.62
CA ALA A 393 -11.78 14.44 0.55
C ALA A 393 -10.50 15.22 0.21
N ASP A 394 -10.58 16.56 0.13
CA ASP A 394 -9.44 17.44 -0.09
C ASP A 394 -8.43 17.35 1.06
N GLN A 395 -8.90 17.44 2.32
CA GLN A 395 -8.05 17.34 3.51
C GLN A 395 -7.29 16.02 3.60
N THR A 396 -7.90 14.95 3.11
CA THR A 396 -7.31 13.60 3.13
C THR A 396 -6.70 13.21 1.79
N SER A 397 -6.64 14.13 0.82
CA SER A 397 -6.16 13.85 -0.56
C SER A 397 -6.74 12.54 -1.12
N SER A 398 -8.04 12.33 -0.87
CA SER A 398 -8.78 11.14 -1.29
C SER A 398 -9.70 11.50 -2.44
N PRO A 399 -9.66 10.79 -3.58
CA PRO A 399 -10.65 10.96 -4.63
C PRO A 399 -12.05 10.77 -4.07
N ILE A 400 -13.01 11.60 -4.49
CA ILE A 400 -14.40 11.51 -4.07
C ILE A 400 -15.27 11.02 -5.23
N VAL A 401 -16.10 10.00 -4.95
CA VAL A 401 -17.09 9.48 -5.90
C VAL A 401 -18.48 9.65 -5.31
N GLU A 402 -19.36 10.32 -6.03
CA GLU A 402 -20.75 10.52 -5.63
C GLU A 402 -21.67 9.59 -6.42
N LEU A 403 -22.32 8.64 -5.74
CA LEU A 403 -23.29 7.70 -6.31
C LEU A 403 -24.69 8.04 -5.78
N THR A 404 -25.67 8.09 -6.65
CA THR A 404 -27.08 8.33 -6.28
C THR A 404 -27.92 7.12 -6.66
N CYS A 405 -28.45 6.41 -5.65
CA CYS A 405 -29.37 5.28 -5.87
C CYS A 405 -30.73 5.77 -6.31
N SER A 406 -31.22 5.26 -7.43
CA SER A 406 -32.54 5.54 -8.01
C SER A 406 -33.35 4.26 -8.19
N VAL A 407 -34.66 4.38 -7.99
CA VAL A 407 -35.64 3.33 -8.24
C VAL A 407 -37.02 3.97 -8.44
N PRO A 408 -37.94 3.42 -9.23
CA PRO A 408 -39.32 3.90 -9.32
C PRO A 408 -40.00 4.00 -7.95
N ILE A 409 -40.79 5.07 -7.72
CA ILE A 409 -41.35 5.38 -6.42
C ILE A 409 -42.22 4.27 -5.87
N GLU A 410 -42.93 3.53 -6.72
CA GLU A 410 -43.76 2.38 -6.37
C GLU A 410 -42.91 1.26 -5.76
N LYS A 411 -41.74 0.97 -6.36
CA LYS A 411 -40.80 -0.01 -5.83
C LYS A 411 -40.17 0.44 -4.51
N ALA A 412 -39.82 1.74 -4.38
CA ALA A 412 -39.31 2.30 -3.12
C ALA A 412 -40.34 2.15 -1.98
N SER A 413 -41.61 2.51 -2.23
CA SER A 413 -42.70 2.38 -1.29
C SER A 413 -42.94 0.93 -0.88
N ALA A 414 -42.98 0.00 -1.84
CA ALA A 414 -43.14 -1.42 -1.56
C ALA A 414 -41.99 -1.97 -0.70
N ARG A 415 -40.77 -1.56 -0.97
CA ARG A 415 -39.58 -1.94 -0.17
C ARG A 415 -39.67 -1.40 1.27
N ILE A 416 -40.16 -0.18 1.46
CA ILE A 416 -40.35 0.40 2.81
C ILE A 416 -41.41 -0.39 3.59
N GLN A 417 -42.53 -0.72 2.95
CA GLN A 417 -43.63 -1.47 3.58
C GLN A 417 -43.29 -2.91 3.94
N SER A 418 -42.45 -3.56 3.13
CA SER A 418 -42.04 -4.95 3.34
C SER A 418 -40.91 -5.13 4.35
N ARG A 419 -40.29 -4.05 4.83
CA ARG A 419 -39.13 -4.11 5.75
C ARG A 419 -39.57 -4.66 7.13
N ARG A 420 -38.94 -5.74 7.55
CA ARG A 420 -38.88 -6.15 8.95
C ARG A 420 -37.82 -5.32 9.65
N VAL A 421 -38.10 -4.76 10.81
CA VAL A 421 -37.22 -3.93 11.70
C VAL A 421 -35.87 -3.51 11.08
N THR A 422 -35.73 -2.21 10.75
CA THR A 422 -34.48 -1.63 10.23
C THR A 422 -34.00 -0.48 11.10
N THR A 423 -32.77 -0.02 10.90
CA THR A 423 -32.22 1.18 11.56
C THR A 423 -32.80 2.50 11.02
N SER A 424 -33.52 2.48 9.90
CA SER A 424 -34.15 3.68 9.30
C SER A 424 -35.56 3.89 9.78
N ASP A 425 -35.87 5.11 10.26
CA ASP A 425 -37.21 5.55 10.74
C ASP A 425 -38.10 6.07 9.59
N ALA A 426 -37.71 5.88 8.33
CA ALA A 426 -38.43 6.42 7.18
C ALA A 426 -39.73 5.68 6.91
N THR A 427 -40.83 6.44 6.87
CA THR A 427 -42.18 6.00 6.46
C THR A 427 -42.40 6.28 4.96
N PRO A 428 -43.40 5.64 4.31
CA PRO A 428 -43.78 5.99 2.93
C PRO A 428 -44.10 7.46 2.72
N GLN A 429 -44.74 8.11 3.75
CA GLN A 429 -45.07 9.54 3.72
C GLN A 429 -43.78 10.41 3.68
N ILE A 430 -42.83 10.10 4.57
CA ILE A 430 -41.52 10.78 4.56
C ILE A 430 -40.82 10.59 3.23
N ALA A 431 -40.90 9.38 2.61
CA ALA A 431 -40.31 9.13 1.33
C ALA A 431 -40.90 9.99 0.20
N ALA A 432 -42.24 10.19 0.22
CA ALA A 432 -42.94 11.04 -0.75
C ALA A 432 -42.59 12.54 -0.56
N GLU A 433 -42.65 13.06 0.67
CA GLU A 433 -42.26 14.44 0.99
C GLU A 433 -40.79 14.72 0.61
N LEU A 434 -39.91 13.77 0.84
CA LEU A 434 -38.54 13.88 0.46
C LEU A 434 -38.34 13.81 -1.07
N ALA A 435 -39.20 13.13 -1.83
CA ALA A 435 -39.11 13.09 -3.29
C ALA A 435 -39.55 14.42 -3.91
N GLU A 436 -40.52 15.12 -3.33
CA GLU A 436 -41.00 16.44 -3.80
C GLU A 436 -40.00 17.57 -3.57
N HIS A 437 -39.15 17.47 -2.54
CA HIS A 437 -38.20 18.50 -2.13
C HIS A 437 -36.74 18.10 -2.52
N ALA A 438 -36.53 17.35 -3.60
CA ALA A 438 -35.20 17.04 -4.08
C ALA A 438 -34.53 18.33 -4.54
N ASP A 439 -33.46 18.78 -3.83
CA ASP A 439 -32.51 19.72 -4.38
C ASP A 439 -32.00 19.11 -5.70
N GLY A 440 -31.97 19.91 -6.80
CA GLY A 440 -31.75 19.49 -8.17
C GLY A 440 -30.70 18.41 -8.46
N PRO A 441 -30.43 18.09 -9.71
CA PRO A 441 -29.56 16.96 -10.05
C PRO A 441 -28.23 17.05 -9.31
N THR A 442 -27.89 16.01 -8.57
CA THR A 442 -26.55 15.86 -8.03
C THR A 442 -25.61 15.60 -9.21
N ASP A 443 -24.43 16.21 -9.22
CA ASP A 443 -23.39 15.93 -10.22
C ASP A 443 -22.86 14.49 -10.16
N GLY A 444 -23.46 13.64 -9.30
CA GLY A 444 -23.07 12.27 -9.06
C GLY A 444 -23.64 11.26 -10.08
N HIS A 445 -23.00 10.11 -10.14
CA HIS A 445 -23.41 9.00 -10.99
C HIS A 445 -24.72 8.37 -10.49
N LEU A 446 -25.72 8.22 -11.38
CA LEU A 446 -26.99 7.60 -11.06
C LEU A 446 -26.88 6.07 -11.16
N ILE A 447 -27.22 5.36 -10.10
CA ILE A 447 -27.26 3.89 -10.06
C ILE A 447 -28.71 3.43 -9.99
N ASP A 448 -29.17 2.71 -11.03
CA ASP A 448 -30.49 2.08 -11.05
C ASP A 448 -30.48 0.81 -10.20
N THR A 449 -31.01 0.93 -8.99
CA THR A 449 -31.15 -0.19 -8.05
C THR A 449 -32.45 -1.00 -8.25
N SER A 450 -33.20 -0.75 -9.33
CA SER A 450 -34.33 -1.61 -9.71
C SER A 450 -33.87 -2.92 -10.35
N ARG A 451 -32.63 -2.97 -10.83
CA ARG A 451 -31.94 -4.16 -11.37
C ARG A 451 -31.46 -5.10 -10.25
N SER A 452 -30.75 -6.16 -10.60
CA SER A 452 -30.14 -7.05 -9.61
C SER A 452 -29.09 -6.30 -8.76
N LEU A 453 -28.85 -6.78 -7.54
CA LEU A 453 -27.80 -6.21 -6.69
C LEU A 453 -26.40 -6.38 -7.34
N ALA A 454 -26.17 -7.52 -7.99
CA ALA A 454 -24.89 -7.80 -8.65
C ALA A 454 -24.61 -6.76 -9.76
N ASP A 455 -25.57 -6.50 -10.66
CA ASP A 455 -25.40 -5.52 -11.74
C ASP A 455 -25.16 -4.10 -11.21
N SER A 456 -25.91 -3.73 -10.13
CA SER A 456 -25.76 -2.40 -9.51
C SER A 456 -24.41 -2.22 -8.81
N VAL A 457 -23.90 -3.28 -8.20
CA VAL A 457 -22.56 -3.29 -7.57
C VAL A 457 -21.46 -3.23 -8.62
N GLU A 458 -21.57 -4.02 -9.69
CA GLU A 458 -20.60 -4.03 -10.80
C GLU A 458 -20.48 -2.64 -11.45
N GLU A 459 -21.60 -1.99 -11.73
CA GLU A 459 -21.60 -0.62 -12.26
C GLU A 459 -20.97 0.38 -11.29
N ALA A 460 -21.33 0.34 -10.01
CA ALA A 460 -20.77 1.22 -8.99
C ALA A 460 -19.25 1.00 -8.82
N GLU A 461 -18.80 -0.26 -8.84
CA GLU A 461 -17.39 -0.61 -8.77
C GLU A 461 -16.61 -0.08 -9.99
N GLN A 462 -17.15 -0.24 -11.20
CA GLN A 462 -16.53 0.27 -12.42
C GLN A 462 -16.37 1.80 -12.36
N ILE A 463 -17.39 2.53 -11.89
CA ILE A 463 -17.32 3.97 -11.70
C ILE A 463 -16.21 4.34 -10.69
N CYS A 464 -16.16 3.67 -9.54
CA CYS A 464 -15.12 3.92 -8.53
C CYS A 464 -13.70 3.65 -9.05
N ARG A 465 -13.54 2.62 -9.89
CA ARG A 465 -12.23 2.26 -10.48
C ARG A 465 -11.82 3.19 -11.62
N SER A 466 -12.75 3.62 -12.49
CA SER A 466 -12.44 4.54 -13.60
C SER A 466 -12.12 5.92 -13.08
N HIS A 467 -12.79 6.41 -12.05
CA HIS A 467 -12.49 7.70 -11.41
C HIS A 467 -11.05 7.78 -10.88
N ASN A 468 -10.46 6.65 -10.48
CA ASN A 468 -9.05 6.57 -10.07
C ASN A 468 -8.06 6.62 -11.23
N ALA A 469 -8.50 6.31 -12.45
CA ALA A 469 -7.63 6.29 -13.62
C ALA A 469 -7.58 7.65 -14.35
N ASP A 470 -8.64 8.45 -14.21
CA ASP A 470 -8.82 9.72 -14.95
C ASP A 470 -8.38 10.96 -14.14
N ASN A 471 -8.29 10.86 -12.82
CA ASN A 471 -7.81 11.90 -11.90
C ASN A 471 -6.35 11.69 -11.52
#